data_bcb5a3b4a2900e2da358ad66eb366039
#
_entry.id   bcb5a3b4a2900e2da358ad66eb366039
#
_cell.length_a   1.000
_cell.length_b   1.000
_cell.length_c   1.000
_cell.angle_alpha   90.00
_cell.angle_beta   90.00
_cell.angle_gamma   90.00
#
_symmetry.space_group_name_H-M   'P 1'
#
loop_
_entity.id
_entity.type
_entity.pdbx_description
1 polymer ?
#
loop_
_entity_poly.entity_id
_entity_poly.type
_entity_poly.pdbx_seq_one_letter_code
_entity_poly.pdbx_strand_id
1 'polypeptide(L)'
;MIDLPQGSASSARRSRALRSGAFGRDRPVEWHHLISQELFRDALVRERKRADRFEEAFVLVLISLNSRAARQLRWGYPVEALLQTKLDGDVIGWFEQGSVLGLIRSLADRDLRATATTLAGTVRAELARCLTPDNVDSCSIQLEVYSPHGDSIPAVLFDAGDERRKPQVARDAAKRVMDIAGSTAFLITFSLVFLIVSALVKLTSKGPVFFRQQRMGEAGRLFMMLKFRTMHVDADHGIHQQYVENFIRPGEPSESGKNVVFKIVDDPRVTPLGHFLRRSSLDEFPQFWHVLKGEMSLVGPRPPLPYEVARYKRWHRRRVEAKPGITGLWQVTGRSRTTFDGMVRLDLRYARTSSVWTDLKILLATPWAVISGKGAH
;
A
#
# COMPACT_ATOMS: atom_id res chain seq x y z
N MET A 1 -34.72 17.95 54.78
CA MET A 1 -33.58 17.66 55.68
C MET A 1 -33.03 16.33 55.24
N ILE A 2 -32.14 16.31 54.25
CA ILE A 2 -31.28 15.18 53.86
C ILE A 2 -30.00 15.79 53.32
N ASP A 3 -28.91 15.47 53.97
CA ASP A 3 -27.54 15.99 53.79
C ASP A 3 -26.94 15.62 52.44
N LEU A 4 -26.21 16.57 51.86
CA LEU A 4 -25.28 16.37 50.78
C LEU A 4 -23.86 16.20 51.36
N PRO A 5 -23.05 15.19 50.95
CA PRO A 5 -21.65 15.17 51.34
C PRO A 5 -20.81 15.95 50.35
N GLN A 6 -20.00 16.85 50.90
CA GLN A 6 -18.91 17.56 50.24
C GLN A 6 -17.83 16.58 49.78
N GLY A 7 -17.39 16.68 48.56
CA GLY A 7 -16.29 15.88 47.98
C GLY A 7 -15.42 16.71 47.02
N SER A 8 -14.78 17.74 47.52
CA SER A 8 -13.81 18.54 46.74
C SER A 8 -12.44 18.58 47.42
N ALA A 9 -11.61 17.56 47.23
CA ALA A 9 -10.19 17.62 47.59
C ALA A 9 -9.26 16.59 46.90
N SER A 10 -9.74 15.96 45.77
CA SER A 10 -8.95 14.90 45.12
C SER A 10 -8.33 15.30 43.79
N SER A 11 -8.77 16.35 43.14
CA SER A 11 -8.26 16.72 41.81
C SER A 11 -6.97 17.57 41.83
N ALA A 12 -6.72 18.30 42.90
CA ALA A 12 -5.52 19.14 43.05
C ALA A 12 -4.24 18.41 43.43
N ARG A 13 -4.33 17.18 43.93
CA ARG A 13 -3.16 16.35 44.24
C ARG A 13 -2.63 15.55 43.07
N ARG A 14 -3.42 15.25 42.05
CA ARG A 14 -2.94 14.58 40.82
C ARG A 14 -2.12 15.49 39.90
N SER A 15 -2.40 16.79 39.89
CA SER A 15 -1.67 17.73 39.03
C SER A 15 -0.27 18.12 39.57
N ARG A 16 0.02 17.85 40.82
CA ARG A 16 1.33 18.18 41.42
C ARG A 16 2.31 17.02 41.41
N ALA A 17 1.84 15.79 41.26
CA ALA A 17 2.71 14.59 41.18
C ALA A 17 3.33 14.39 39.79
N LEU A 18 2.85 15.08 38.76
CA LEU A 18 3.40 15.03 37.40
C LEU A 18 4.51 16.07 37.14
N ARG A 19 4.87 16.89 38.13
CA ARG A 19 5.91 17.94 38.01
C ARG A 19 7.23 17.65 38.68
N SER A 20 7.40 16.53 39.33
CA SER A 20 8.70 16.22 39.95
C SER A 20 9.13 14.79 39.63
N GLY A 21 10.03 14.69 38.68
CA GLY A 21 11.10 13.71 38.65
C GLY A 21 10.72 12.25 38.56
N ALA A 22 10.92 11.72 37.43
CA ALA A 22 11.49 10.42 37.12
C ALA A 22 10.99 9.96 35.76
N PHE A 23 11.34 10.68 34.71
CA PHE A 23 11.44 10.00 33.41
C PHE A 23 12.69 9.13 33.47
N GLY A 24 12.44 7.84 33.71
CA GLY A 24 13.43 6.82 33.95
C GLY A 24 14.45 6.78 32.82
N ARG A 25 15.67 6.58 33.29
CA ARG A 25 16.85 6.26 32.51
C ARG A 25 16.54 5.12 31.53
N ASP A 26 16.95 5.31 30.27
CA ASP A 26 17.27 4.25 29.30
C ASP A 26 16.19 3.21 28.98
N ARG A 27 15.06 3.64 28.34
CA ARG A 27 14.44 2.80 27.35
C ARG A 27 14.95 3.23 25.98
N PRO A 28 15.60 2.35 25.21
CA PRO A 28 15.89 2.64 23.83
C PRO A 28 14.54 2.86 23.13
N VAL A 29 14.33 4.04 22.57
CA VAL A 29 13.18 4.30 21.70
C VAL A 29 13.29 3.29 20.58
N GLU A 30 12.35 2.35 20.50
CA GLU A 30 12.32 1.36 19.42
C GLU A 30 12.02 2.10 18.12
N TRP A 31 13.05 2.36 17.34
CA TRP A 31 13.02 3.07 16.05
C TRP A 31 12.32 2.31 14.93
N HIS A 32 11.56 1.25 15.25
CA HIS A 32 10.89 0.38 14.26
C HIS A 32 9.91 1.08 13.33
N HIS A 33 9.45 2.27 13.70
CA HIS A 33 8.55 3.08 12.87
C HIS A 33 9.26 4.16 12.05
N LEU A 34 10.55 4.36 12.27
CA LEU A 34 11.36 5.36 11.59
C LEU A 34 12.10 4.70 10.44
N ILE A 35 11.85 5.16 9.21
CA ILE A 35 12.56 4.63 8.05
C ILE A 35 13.86 5.38 7.80
N SER A 36 14.84 4.71 7.18
CA SER A 36 16.12 5.31 6.81
C SER A 36 15.95 6.45 5.82
N GLN A 37 16.96 7.29 5.68
CA GLN A 37 16.99 8.40 4.72
C GLN A 37 16.68 7.96 3.29
N GLU A 38 17.21 6.81 2.86
CA GLU A 38 16.99 6.27 1.52
C GLU A 38 15.51 5.90 1.31
N LEU A 39 14.95 5.15 2.26
CA LEU A 39 13.56 4.73 2.20
C LEU A 39 12.60 5.92 2.28
N PHE A 40 12.98 6.98 3.03
CA PHE A 40 12.17 8.18 3.14
C PHE A 40 12.16 8.99 1.83
N ARG A 41 13.31 9.15 1.20
CA ARG A 41 13.41 9.80 -0.12
C ARG A 41 12.63 9.03 -1.19
N ASP A 42 12.75 7.71 -1.21
CA ASP A 42 11.95 6.86 -2.10
C ASP A 42 10.44 7.01 -1.85
N ALA A 43 10.05 7.12 -0.58
CA ALA A 43 8.66 7.36 -0.21
C ALA A 43 8.19 8.74 -0.71
N LEU A 44 9.03 9.77 -0.60
CA LEU A 44 8.72 11.11 -1.07
C LEU A 44 8.55 11.15 -2.60
N VAL A 45 9.44 10.50 -3.34
CA VAL A 45 9.33 10.41 -4.82
C VAL A 45 8.06 9.65 -5.23
N ARG A 46 7.74 8.56 -4.53
CA ARG A 46 6.50 7.82 -4.79
C ARG A 46 5.26 8.64 -4.50
N GLU A 47 5.29 9.39 -3.38
CA GLU A 47 4.17 10.25 -2.99
C GLU A 47 3.94 11.38 -4.00
N ARG A 48 5.01 12.00 -4.53
CA ARG A 48 4.92 12.98 -5.60
C ARG A 48 4.27 12.39 -6.85
N LYS A 49 4.77 11.24 -7.33
CA LYS A 49 4.20 10.56 -8.52
C LYS A 49 2.73 10.19 -8.32
N ARG A 50 2.36 9.86 -7.07
CA ARG A 50 0.98 9.57 -6.72
C ARG A 50 0.13 10.83 -6.75
N ALA A 51 0.62 11.92 -6.14
CA ALA A 51 -0.03 13.22 -6.12
C ALA A 51 -0.30 13.73 -7.54
N ASP A 52 0.71 13.69 -8.41
CA ASP A 52 0.59 14.09 -9.83
C ASP A 52 -0.48 13.28 -10.58
N ARG A 53 -0.64 11.99 -10.24
CA ARG A 53 -1.56 11.13 -10.96
C ARG A 53 -3.02 11.23 -10.49
N PHE A 54 -3.21 11.39 -9.19
CA PHE A 54 -4.54 11.39 -8.60
C PHE A 54 -5.02 12.82 -8.28
N GLU A 55 -4.27 13.83 -8.74
CA GLU A 55 -4.55 15.25 -8.47
C GLU A 55 -4.72 15.52 -6.98
N GLU A 56 -3.98 14.79 -6.14
CA GLU A 56 -3.98 14.93 -4.69
C GLU A 56 -2.78 15.76 -4.24
N ALA A 57 -2.92 16.44 -3.10
CA ALA A 57 -1.80 17.15 -2.50
C ALA A 57 -1.20 16.34 -1.33
N PHE A 58 0.03 16.67 -0.94
CA PHE A 58 0.62 16.19 0.31
C PHE A 58 1.42 17.29 1.00
N VAL A 59 1.61 17.14 2.30
CA VAL A 59 2.50 17.99 3.08
C VAL A 59 3.73 17.21 3.51
N LEU A 60 4.88 17.86 3.40
CA LEU A 60 6.14 17.41 3.95
C LEU A 60 6.47 18.28 5.15
N VAL A 61 6.51 17.70 6.34
CA VAL A 61 6.96 18.37 7.56
C VAL A 61 8.40 17.96 7.81
N LEU A 62 9.29 18.93 7.92
CA LEU A 62 10.70 18.74 8.22
C LEU A 62 11.02 19.34 9.59
N ILE A 63 11.62 18.55 10.47
CA ILE A 63 12.10 19.00 11.79
C ILE A 63 13.62 18.93 11.78
N SER A 64 14.25 20.09 11.94
CA SER A 64 15.69 20.20 12.12
C SER A 64 16.03 20.79 13.49
N LEU A 65 17.17 20.36 14.03
CA LEU A 65 17.69 20.87 15.29
C LEU A 65 18.81 21.88 15.00
N ASN A 66 18.73 23.04 15.65
CA ASN A 66 19.81 24.00 15.63
C ASN A 66 21.10 23.33 16.17
N SER A 67 22.27 23.63 15.58
CA SER A 67 23.55 22.98 15.85
C SER A 67 23.97 22.98 17.33
N ARG A 68 23.49 23.92 18.14
CA ARG A 68 23.67 23.98 19.59
C ARG A 68 22.77 22.97 20.31
N ALA A 69 21.51 22.83 19.88
CA ALA A 69 20.54 21.93 20.49
C ALA A 69 20.79 20.48 20.07
N ALA A 70 21.30 20.22 18.86
CA ALA A 70 21.61 18.88 18.37
C ALA A 70 22.61 18.14 19.26
N ARG A 71 23.49 18.83 19.96
CA ARG A 71 24.46 18.24 20.94
C ARG A 71 23.84 17.89 22.28
N GLN A 72 22.73 18.51 22.66
CA GLN A 72 22.08 18.34 23.97
C GLN A 72 20.75 17.61 23.88
N LEU A 73 20.06 17.72 22.73
CA LEU A 73 18.76 17.11 22.51
C LEU A 73 18.91 15.71 21.92
N ARG A 74 18.29 14.73 22.56
CA ARG A 74 18.16 13.39 21.98
C ARG A 74 17.02 13.42 20.97
N TRP A 75 17.24 12.91 19.77
CA TRP A 75 16.24 12.77 18.70
C TRP A 75 14.98 11.98 19.14
N GLY A 76 15.02 11.30 20.27
CA GLY A 76 13.88 10.59 20.84
C GLY A 76 12.65 11.45 21.00
N TYR A 77 12.77 12.69 21.47
CA TYR A 77 11.63 13.60 21.67
C TYR A 77 10.99 14.07 20.36
N PRO A 78 11.73 14.56 19.35
CA PRO A 78 11.17 14.88 18.04
C PRO A 78 10.50 13.68 17.35
N VAL A 79 11.10 12.49 17.46
CA VAL A 79 10.51 11.26 16.92
C VAL A 79 9.21 10.93 17.62
N GLU A 80 9.16 10.99 18.95
CA GLU A 80 7.95 10.73 19.72
C GLU A 80 6.82 11.72 19.40
N ALA A 81 7.14 13.01 19.30
CA ALA A 81 6.18 14.02 18.89
C ALA A 81 5.58 13.73 17.50
N LEU A 82 6.39 13.31 16.52
CA LEU A 82 5.90 12.90 15.21
C LEU A 82 5.07 11.61 15.26
N LEU A 83 5.45 10.65 16.09
CA LEU A 83 4.69 9.41 16.26
C LEU A 83 3.32 9.64 16.88
N GLN A 84 3.19 10.56 17.84
CA GLN A 84 1.91 10.94 18.45
C GLN A 84 0.99 11.67 17.47
N THR A 85 1.54 12.41 16.51
CA THR A 85 0.78 13.09 15.46
C THR A 85 0.48 12.20 14.24
N LYS A 86 1.07 11.00 14.18
CA LYS A 86 0.99 10.10 13.03
C LYS A 86 -0.42 9.57 12.82
N LEU A 87 -0.91 9.68 11.58
CA LEU A 87 -2.12 9.02 11.11
C LEU A 87 -1.78 7.78 10.27
N ASP A 88 -2.80 6.91 10.10
CA ASP A 88 -2.67 5.78 9.17
C ASP A 88 -2.33 6.28 7.77
N GLY A 89 -1.24 5.77 7.22
CA GLY A 89 -0.75 6.17 5.90
C GLY A 89 0.39 7.19 5.91
N ASP A 90 0.68 7.86 7.04
CA ASP A 90 1.83 8.75 7.15
C ASP A 90 3.14 7.98 7.13
N VAL A 91 4.15 8.60 6.53
CA VAL A 91 5.51 8.08 6.51
C VAL A 91 6.41 8.98 7.35
N ILE A 92 7.10 8.40 8.34
CA ILE A 92 8.08 9.11 9.17
C ILE A 92 9.45 8.49 8.93
N GLY A 93 10.46 9.34 8.75
CA GLY A 93 11.83 8.88 8.53
C GLY A 93 12.84 10.00 8.53
N TRP A 94 14.08 9.64 8.30
CA TRP A 94 15.16 10.59 8.13
C TRP A 94 15.08 11.22 6.73
N PHE A 95 14.88 12.52 6.66
CA PHE A 95 15.09 13.28 5.43
C PHE A 95 16.59 13.46 5.17
N GLU A 96 17.33 13.77 6.25
CA GLU A 96 18.77 13.77 6.28
C GLU A 96 19.22 13.07 7.57
N GLN A 97 20.03 12.00 7.43
CA GLN A 97 20.41 11.12 8.52
C GLN A 97 21.05 11.87 9.67
N GLY A 98 20.41 11.83 10.85
CA GLY A 98 20.91 12.48 12.06
C GLY A 98 20.77 13.99 12.12
N SER A 99 20.22 14.67 11.09
CA SER A 99 20.12 16.12 10.99
C SER A 99 18.69 16.62 10.81
N VAL A 100 17.89 15.92 10.00
CA VAL A 100 16.51 16.33 9.65
C VAL A 100 15.58 15.14 9.66
N LEU A 101 14.54 15.21 10.49
CA LEU A 101 13.42 14.27 10.46
C LEU A 101 12.33 14.76 9.54
N GLY A 102 11.67 13.84 8.84
CA GLY A 102 10.58 14.14 7.95
C GLY A 102 9.32 13.33 8.24
N LEU A 103 8.17 13.96 8.01
CA LEU A 103 6.86 13.31 7.94
C LEU A 103 6.20 13.67 6.63
N ILE A 104 5.75 12.67 5.89
CA ILE A 104 4.97 12.82 4.67
C ILE A 104 3.52 12.46 4.99
N ARG A 105 2.58 13.39 4.75
CA ARG A 105 1.14 13.21 4.91
C ARG A 105 0.40 13.62 3.67
N SER A 106 -0.40 12.72 3.13
CA SER A 106 -1.31 13.04 2.03
C SER A 106 -2.47 13.90 2.52
N LEU A 107 -2.85 14.92 1.77
CA LEU A 107 -3.95 15.82 2.07
C LEU A 107 -5.18 15.50 1.21
N ALA A 108 -6.37 15.46 1.84
CA ALA A 108 -7.65 15.25 1.15
C ALA A 108 -8.40 16.57 0.91
N ASP A 109 -7.99 17.58 1.64
CA ASP A 109 -8.78 18.79 1.80
C ASP A 109 -8.45 19.81 0.71
N ARG A 110 -9.45 20.64 0.37
CA ARG A 110 -9.28 21.75 -0.58
C ARG A 110 -8.51 22.91 0.04
N ASP A 111 -8.55 23.07 1.37
CA ASP A 111 -7.77 24.08 2.07
C ASP A 111 -6.43 23.51 2.59
N LEU A 112 -5.50 23.39 1.64
CA LEU A 112 -4.18 22.82 1.88
C LEU A 112 -3.37 23.61 2.92
N ARG A 113 -3.51 24.97 2.92
CA ARG A 113 -2.72 25.83 3.83
C ARG A 113 -3.23 25.74 5.26
N ALA A 114 -4.54 25.76 5.47
CA ALA A 114 -5.12 25.61 6.81
C ALA A 114 -4.76 24.24 7.42
N THR A 115 -4.89 23.16 6.64
CA THR A 115 -4.55 21.80 7.09
C THR A 115 -3.07 21.66 7.41
N ALA A 116 -2.17 22.22 6.58
CA ALA A 116 -0.73 22.22 6.84
C ALA A 116 -0.39 23.03 8.11
N THR A 117 -0.99 24.21 8.29
CA THR A 117 -0.77 25.05 9.48
C THR A 117 -1.25 24.36 10.75
N THR A 118 -2.43 23.72 10.69
CA THR A 118 -2.97 22.93 11.82
C THR A 118 -2.02 21.78 12.18
N LEU A 119 -1.48 21.08 11.19
CA LEU A 119 -0.51 20.00 11.40
C LEU A 119 0.77 20.51 12.08
N ALA A 120 1.29 21.66 11.63
CA ALA A 120 2.47 22.27 12.26
C ALA A 120 2.20 22.66 13.72
N GLY A 121 1.02 23.26 13.97
CA GLY A 121 0.57 23.58 15.33
C GLY A 121 0.49 22.36 16.22
N THR A 122 -0.04 21.25 15.72
CA THR A 122 -0.13 19.98 16.44
C THR A 122 1.27 19.40 16.75
N VAL A 123 2.16 19.37 15.75
CA VAL A 123 3.55 18.93 15.95
C VAL A 123 4.27 19.81 16.97
N ARG A 124 4.10 21.14 16.90
CA ARG A 124 4.71 22.07 17.86
C ARG A 124 4.16 21.89 19.28
N ALA A 125 2.86 21.63 19.40
CA ALA A 125 2.23 21.37 20.70
C ALA A 125 2.75 20.05 21.32
N GLU A 126 2.92 19.01 20.54
CA GLU A 126 3.50 17.74 21.03
C GLU A 126 4.99 17.90 21.40
N LEU A 127 5.76 18.65 20.62
CA LEU A 127 7.14 18.99 21.00
C LEU A 127 7.17 19.78 22.33
N ALA A 128 6.27 20.74 22.54
CA ALA A 128 6.20 21.52 23.78
C ALA A 128 5.77 20.69 25.00
N ARG A 129 5.15 19.54 24.82
CA ARG A 129 4.85 18.59 25.90
C ARG A 129 6.09 17.83 26.35
N CYS A 130 6.99 17.53 25.42
CA CYS A 130 8.16 16.71 25.65
C CYS A 130 9.43 17.51 25.98
N LEU A 131 9.48 18.79 25.59
CA LEU A 131 10.66 19.66 25.65
C LEU A 131 10.40 20.90 26.50
N THR A 132 11.47 21.47 27.06
CA THR A 132 11.43 22.79 27.69
C THR A 132 11.23 23.89 26.61
N PRO A 133 10.68 25.08 26.95
CA PRO A 133 10.47 26.14 25.98
C PRO A 133 11.70 26.50 25.16
N ASP A 134 12.86 26.63 25.78
CA ASP A 134 14.14 26.94 25.11
C ASP A 134 14.56 25.86 24.09
N ASN A 135 14.21 24.60 24.38
CA ASN A 135 14.50 23.48 23.50
C ASN A 135 13.51 23.38 22.33
N VAL A 136 12.25 23.80 22.53
CA VAL A 136 11.26 23.88 21.45
C VAL A 136 11.66 24.94 20.42
N ASP A 137 12.15 26.10 20.90
CA ASP A 137 12.62 27.20 20.04
C ASP A 137 13.92 26.84 19.30
N SER A 138 14.63 25.82 19.76
CA SER A 138 15.80 25.25 19.08
C SER A 138 15.43 24.26 17.97
N CYS A 139 14.16 23.85 17.86
CA CYS A 139 13.62 23.01 16.80
C CYS A 139 13.03 23.91 15.67
N SER A 140 13.59 23.82 14.48
CA SER A 140 12.99 24.44 13.30
C SER A 140 12.02 23.46 12.65
N ILE A 141 10.77 23.90 12.48
CA ILE A 141 9.72 23.14 11.78
C ILE A 141 9.49 23.82 10.43
N GLN A 142 9.80 23.16 9.34
CA GLN A 142 9.52 23.60 7.99
C GLN A 142 8.37 22.80 7.39
N LEU A 143 7.49 23.46 6.69
CA LEU A 143 6.35 22.88 6.00
C LEU A 143 6.46 23.14 4.52
N GLU A 144 6.41 22.07 3.75
CA GLU A 144 6.35 22.13 2.30
C GLU A 144 5.07 21.47 1.82
N VAL A 145 4.23 22.23 1.13
CA VAL A 145 2.99 21.67 0.55
C VAL A 145 3.22 21.42 -0.92
N TYR A 146 3.04 20.19 -1.32
CA TYR A 146 3.05 19.82 -2.73
C TYR A 146 1.61 19.75 -3.26
N SER A 147 1.36 20.44 -4.36
CA SER A 147 0.12 20.37 -5.13
C SER A 147 0.43 20.23 -6.61
N PRO A 148 -0.23 19.36 -7.37
CA PRO A 148 -0.03 19.21 -8.82
C PRO A 148 -0.30 20.49 -9.62
N HIS A 149 -1.11 21.39 -9.07
CA HIS A 149 -1.54 22.65 -9.73
C HIS A 149 -1.01 23.92 -9.05
N GLY A 150 -0.06 23.79 -8.12
CA GLY A 150 0.42 24.92 -7.32
C GLY A 150 1.94 24.98 -7.21
N ASP A 151 2.43 25.94 -6.45
CA ASP A 151 3.86 26.11 -6.14
C ASP A 151 4.40 24.80 -5.52
N SER A 152 5.30 24.20 -6.24
CA SER A 152 5.84 22.88 -5.91
C SER A 152 7.00 23.01 -4.92
N ILE A 153 7.14 22.01 -4.06
CA ILE A 153 8.36 21.75 -3.30
C ILE A 153 9.57 21.91 -4.24
N PRO A 154 10.60 22.67 -3.87
CA PRO A 154 11.76 22.90 -4.72
C PRO A 154 12.35 21.59 -5.26
N ALA A 155 12.62 21.54 -6.56
CA ALA A 155 13.16 20.34 -7.23
C ALA A 155 14.44 19.81 -6.56
N VAL A 156 15.22 20.69 -5.94
CA VAL A 156 16.44 20.36 -5.18
C VAL A 156 16.19 19.32 -4.06
N LEU A 157 14.99 19.28 -3.49
CA LEU A 157 14.65 18.28 -2.45
C LEU A 157 14.51 16.86 -3.01
N PHE A 158 14.35 16.72 -4.33
CA PHE A 158 14.21 15.44 -5.02
C PHE A 158 15.51 14.98 -5.72
N ASP A 159 16.43 15.90 -6.04
CA ASP A 159 17.61 15.62 -6.86
C ASP A 159 18.83 15.08 -6.11
N ALA A 160 18.84 15.13 -4.78
CA ALA A 160 19.98 14.68 -3.99
C ALA A 160 20.02 13.14 -3.86
N GLY A 161 20.32 12.42 -4.93
CA GLY A 161 20.36 10.96 -4.80
C GLY A 161 20.80 10.12 -6.00
N ASP A 162 21.50 10.69 -6.97
CA ASP A 162 21.86 9.94 -8.20
C ASP A 162 22.93 8.84 -7.99
N GLU A 163 23.76 8.92 -6.95
CA GLU A 163 24.80 7.92 -6.70
C GLU A 163 24.29 6.57 -6.15
N ARG A 164 23.06 6.49 -5.61
CA ARG A 164 22.53 5.26 -4.99
C ARG A 164 21.40 4.58 -5.76
N ARG A 165 21.06 5.05 -6.96
CA ARG A 165 20.14 4.35 -7.88
C ARG A 165 20.66 3.00 -8.37
N LYS A 166 21.98 2.78 -8.35
CA LYS A 166 22.61 1.57 -8.89
C LYS A 166 22.06 0.24 -8.32
N PRO A 167 21.90 0.04 -7.00
CA PRO A 167 21.40 -1.23 -6.48
C PRO A 167 19.90 -1.45 -6.77
N GLN A 168 19.12 -0.38 -6.87
CA GLN A 168 17.69 -0.51 -7.18
C GLN A 168 17.47 -0.79 -8.66
N VAL A 169 18.19 -0.12 -9.55
CA VAL A 169 18.19 -0.39 -10.99
C VAL A 169 18.64 -1.82 -11.30
N ALA A 170 19.70 -2.30 -10.65
CA ALA A 170 20.16 -3.69 -10.81
C ALA A 170 19.11 -4.70 -10.33
N ARG A 171 18.41 -4.40 -9.23
CA ARG A 171 17.33 -5.25 -8.69
C ARG A 171 16.12 -5.29 -9.63
N ASP A 172 15.71 -4.15 -10.15
CA ASP A 172 14.60 -4.03 -11.08
C ASP A 172 14.93 -4.71 -12.41
N ALA A 173 16.18 -4.59 -12.88
CA ALA A 173 16.69 -5.29 -14.05
C ALA A 173 16.71 -6.81 -13.82
N ALA A 174 17.22 -7.31 -12.69
CA ALA A 174 17.25 -8.73 -12.36
C ALA A 174 15.82 -9.31 -12.26
N LYS A 175 14.89 -8.56 -11.63
CA LYS A 175 13.48 -8.93 -11.61
C LYS A 175 12.89 -8.99 -13.02
N ARG A 176 13.20 -8.01 -13.87
CA ARG A 176 12.72 -7.98 -15.26
C ARG A 176 13.25 -9.16 -16.08
N VAL A 177 14.52 -9.52 -15.91
CA VAL A 177 15.12 -10.70 -16.55
C VAL A 177 14.39 -11.98 -16.10
N MET A 178 14.15 -12.13 -14.80
CA MET A 178 13.38 -13.26 -14.25
C MET A 178 11.96 -13.30 -14.82
N ASP A 179 11.27 -12.16 -14.91
CA ASP A 179 9.93 -12.05 -15.48
C ASP A 179 9.90 -12.50 -16.95
N ILE A 180 10.84 -12.01 -17.76
CA ILE A 180 10.95 -12.39 -19.18
C ILE A 180 11.28 -13.86 -19.32
N ALA A 181 12.33 -14.35 -18.67
CA ALA A 181 12.77 -15.72 -18.77
C ALA A 181 11.69 -16.71 -18.31
N GLY A 182 11.07 -16.45 -17.15
CA GLY A 182 10.01 -17.28 -16.59
C GLY A 182 8.75 -17.29 -17.47
N SER A 183 8.32 -16.12 -17.97
CA SER A 183 7.14 -16.05 -18.85
C SER A 183 7.38 -16.71 -20.20
N THR A 184 8.56 -16.54 -20.80
CA THR A 184 8.92 -17.16 -22.07
C THR A 184 8.97 -18.68 -21.91
N ALA A 185 9.67 -19.18 -20.88
CA ALA A 185 9.73 -20.61 -20.59
C ALA A 185 8.33 -21.20 -20.37
N PHE A 186 7.47 -20.50 -19.60
CA PHE A 186 6.10 -20.94 -19.36
C PHE A 186 5.28 -21.01 -20.65
N LEU A 187 5.28 -19.95 -21.46
CA LEU A 187 4.51 -19.92 -22.71
C LEU A 187 4.96 -20.96 -23.73
N ILE A 188 6.27 -21.25 -23.81
CA ILE A 188 6.79 -22.30 -24.68
C ILE A 188 6.35 -23.67 -24.16
N THR A 189 6.58 -23.97 -22.88
CA THR A 189 6.26 -25.26 -22.27
C THR A 189 4.76 -25.58 -22.34
N PHE A 190 3.91 -24.60 -22.12
CA PHE A 190 2.45 -24.78 -22.10
C PHE A 190 1.76 -24.36 -23.40
N SER A 191 2.50 -24.15 -24.49
CA SER A 191 1.95 -23.72 -25.79
C SER A 191 0.87 -24.67 -26.31
N LEU A 192 1.08 -26.00 -26.20
CA LEU A 192 0.10 -27.00 -26.59
C LEU A 192 -1.18 -26.93 -25.75
N VAL A 193 -1.03 -26.76 -24.43
CA VAL A 193 -2.20 -26.58 -23.53
C VAL A 193 -2.96 -25.31 -23.90
N PHE A 194 -2.24 -24.25 -24.23
CA PHE A 194 -2.84 -22.99 -24.66
C PHE A 194 -3.69 -23.17 -25.95
N LEU A 195 -3.19 -23.90 -26.93
CA LEU A 195 -3.91 -24.21 -28.16
C LEU A 195 -5.15 -25.08 -27.90
N ILE A 196 -4.99 -26.15 -27.07
CA ILE A 196 -6.11 -27.04 -26.72
C ILE A 196 -7.21 -26.25 -25.98
N VAL A 197 -6.85 -25.45 -24.97
CA VAL A 197 -7.84 -24.65 -24.25
C VAL A 197 -8.51 -23.63 -25.17
N SER A 198 -7.76 -23.00 -26.08
CA SER A 198 -8.31 -22.07 -27.06
C SER A 198 -9.35 -22.75 -27.97
N ALA A 199 -9.05 -23.94 -28.47
CA ALA A 199 -9.97 -24.72 -29.28
C ALA A 199 -11.23 -25.13 -28.49
N LEU A 200 -11.05 -25.63 -27.27
CA LEU A 200 -12.17 -26.03 -26.40
C LEU A 200 -13.09 -24.83 -26.08
N VAL A 201 -12.56 -23.68 -25.74
CA VAL A 201 -13.35 -22.47 -25.48
C VAL A 201 -14.13 -22.05 -26.74
N LYS A 202 -13.51 -22.16 -27.92
CA LYS A 202 -14.15 -21.80 -29.20
C LYS A 202 -15.27 -22.76 -29.61
N LEU A 203 -15.07 -24.05 -29.34
CA LEU A 203 -16.01 -25.12 -29.71
C LEU A 203 -17.20 -25.24 -28.72
N THR A 204 -16.97 -24.97 -27.45
CA THR A 204 -17.97 -25.16 -26.38
C THR A 204 -18.88 -23.95 -26.16
N SER A 205 -18.49 -22.76 -26.65
CA SER A 205 -19.29 -21.55 -26.46
C SER A 205 -19.10 -20.54 -27.58
N LYS A 206 -20.20 -19.89 -28.01
CA LYS A 206 -20.19 -18.83 -29.06
C LYS A 206 -19.42 -17.60 -28.54
N GLY A 207 -18.55 -17.01 -29.40
CA GLY A 207 -17.86 -15.75 -29.15
C GLY A 207 -16.31 -15.85 -29.18
N PRO A 208 -15.57 -14.82 -28.69
CA PRO A 208 -14.11 -14.79 -28.72
C PRO A 208 -13.50 -15.75 -27.69
N VAL A 209 -12.29 -16.25 -27.98
CA VAL A 209 -11.54 -17.15 -27.08
C VAL A 209 -11.12 -16.42 -25.79
N PHE A 210 -10.71 -15.16 -25.94
CA PHE A 210 -10.24 -14.35 -24.84
C PHE A 210 -11.30 -13.40 -24.34
N PHE A 211 -11.39 -13.30 -23.02
CA PHE A 211 -12.07 -12.22 -22.32
C PHE A 211 -11.07 -11.10 -22.07
N ARG A 212 -11.48 -9.88 -22.35
CA ARG A 212 -10.69 -8.66 -22.19
C ARG A 212 -11.30 -7.82 -21.07
N GLN A 213 -10.49 -7.42 -20.09
CA GLN A 213 -10.95 -6.63 -18.96
C GLN A 213 -9.96 -5.52 -18.65
N GLN A 214 -10.46 -4.31 -18.55
CA GLN A 214 -9.64 -3.17 -18.15
C GLN A 214 -9.23 -3.31 -16.69
N ARG A 215 -7.93 -3.19 -16.42
CA ARG A 215 -7.32 -3.29 -15.11
C ARG A 215 -6.34 -2.14 -14.88
N MET A 216 -6.09 -1.83 -13.61
CA MET A 216 -5.05 -0.88 -13.23
C MET A 216 -3.71 -1.59 -13.05
N GLY A 217 -2.72 -1.13 -13.78
CA GLY A 217 -1.33 -1.57 -13.71
C GLY A 217 -0.47 -0.66 -12.83
N GLU A 218 0.85 -0.76 -13.03
CA GLU A 218 1.85 0.01 -12.32
C GLU A 218 1.56 1.50 -12.39
N ALA A 219 1.64 2.12 -11.23
CA ALA A 219 1.43 3.53 -11.09
C ALA A 219 0.05 3.98 -11.62
N GLY A 220 -1.01 3.12 -11.57
CA GLY A 220 -2.38 3.41 -12.00
C GLY A 220 -2.59 3.49 -13.52
N ARG A 221 -1.64 3.05 -14.35
CA ARG A 221 -1.83 2.97 -15.81
C ARG A 221 -2.84 1.89 -16.14
N LEU A 222 -3.81 2.21 -17.00
CA LEU A 222 -4.81 1.25 -17.45
C LEU A 222 -4.22 0.34 -18.52
N PHE A 223 -4.53 -0.96 -18.44
CA PHE A 223 -4.20 -1.94 -19.48
C PHE A 223 -5.34 -2.94 -19.66
N MET A 224 -5.42 -3.57 -20.85
CA MET A 224 -6.45 -4.55 -21.18
C MET A 224 -5.94 -5.96 -20.87
N MET A 225 -6.26 -6.46 -19.67
CA MET A 225 -5.88 -7.78 -19.22
C MET A 225 -6.64 -8.86 -19.99
N LEU A 226 -5.92 -9.89 -20.42
CA LEU A 226 -6.45 -11.05 -21.12
C LEU A 226 -6.63 -12.24 -20.19
N LYS A 227 -7.75 -12.95 -20.35
CA LYS A 227 -8.02 -14.26 -19.76
C LYS A 227 -8.68 -15.16 -20.79
N PHE A 228 -8.62 -16.47 -20.61
CA PHE A 228 -9.56 -17.31 -21.35
C PHE A 228 -10.99 -17.02 -20.90
N ARG A 229 -11.91 -17.02 -21.83
CA ARG A 229 -13.33 -16.80 -21.54
C ARG A 229 -13.89 -18.00 -20.77
N THR A 230 -14.42 -17.72 -19.58
CA THR A 230 -15.03 -18.71 -18.69
C THR A 230 -16.52 -18.47 -18.47
N MET A 231 -17.07 -17.37 -18.99
CA MET A 231 -18.46 -16.96 -18.85
C MET A 231 -19.14 -16.86 -20.21
N HIS A 232 -20.48 -16.92 -20.22
CA HIS A 232 -21.29 -16.61 -21.38
C HIS A 232 -21.11 -15.14 -21.80
N VAL A 233 -21.31 -14.83 -23.12
CA VAL A 233 -21.02 -13.49 -23.66
C VAL A 233 -21.94 -12.42 -23.04
N ASP A 234 -23.18 -12.79 -22.75
CA ASP A 234 -24.23 -11.88 -22.25
C ASP A 234 -24.29 -11.84 -20.71
N ALA A 235 -23.23 -12.24 -20.04
CA ALA A 235 -23.16 -12.28 -18.57
C ALA A 235 -23.22 -10.86 -17.96
N ASP A 236 -24.14 -10.63 -17.02
CA ASP A 236 -24.26 -9.36 -16.31
C ASP A 236 -23.03 -9.10 -15.44
N HIS A 237 -22.39 -7.95 -15.65
CA HIS A 237 -21.22 -7.52 -14.89
C HIS A 237 -21.59 -6.79 -13.58
N GLY A 238 -22.83 -6.33 -13.41
CA GLY A 238 -23.31 -5.57 -12.24
C GLY A 238 -23.23 -6.36 -10.94
N ILE A 239 -23.52 -7.66 -11.00
CA ILE A 239 -23.47 -8.56 -9.84
C ILE A 239 -22.05 -8.59 -9.21
N HIS A 240 -21.03 -8.65 -10.05
CA HIS A 240 -19.65 -8.65 -9.56
C HIS A 240 -19.25 -7.31 -8.94
N GLN A 241 -19.72 -6.21 -9.51
CA GLN A 241 -19.44 -4.87 -8.99
C GLN A 241 -20.02 -4.68 -7.59
N GLN A 242 -21.31 -5.03 -7.39
CA GLN A 242 -21.95 -4.96 -6.08
C GLN A 242 -21.25 -5.82 -5.04
N TYR A 243 -20.86 -7.04 -5.42
CA TYR A 243 -20.14 -7.95 -4.53
C TYR A 243 -18.81 -7.36 -4.06
N VAL A 244 -18.01 -6.78 -4.97
CA VAL A 244 -16.71 -6.17 -4.65
C VAL A 244 -16.90 -4.89 -3.83
N GLU A 245 -17.91 -4.08 -4.12
CA GLU A 245 -18.22 -2.89 -3.33
C GLU A 245 -18.51 -3.23 -1.87
N ASN A 246 -19.28 -4.29 -1.62
CA ASN A 246 -19.55 -4.79 -0.27
C ASN A 246 -18.30 -5.34 0.42
N PHE A 247 -17.39 -5.98 -0.34
CA PHE A 247 -16.13 -6.49 0.21
C PHE A 247 -15.16 -5.37 0.63
N ILE A 248 -15.18 -4.23 -0.04
CA ILE A 248 -14.30 -3.08 0.26
C ILE A 248 -14.84 -2.22 1.41
N ARG A 249 -16.18 -2.21 1.66
CA ARG A 249 -16.78 -1.44 2.75
C ARG A 249 -16.34 -1.98 4.11
N PRO A 250 -15.81 -1.13 5.02
CA PRO A 250 -15.49 -1.57 6.38
C PRO A 250 -16.77 -1.57 7.23
N GLY A 251 -17.02 -2.63 7.94
CA GLY A 251 -17.80 -2.60 9.18
C GLY A 251 -19.21 -3.16 9.18
N GLU A 252 -19.75 -3.70 8.09
CA GLU A 252 -20.94 -4.53 8.21
C GLU A 252 -20.53 -6.01 8.21
N PRO A 253 -20.77 -6.76 9.30
CA PRO A 253 -20.72 -8.20 9.22
C PRO A 253 -21.73 -8.60 8.14
N SER A 254 -21.30 -9.23 7.07
CA SER A 254 -22.24 -9.83 6.12
C SER A 254 -23.18 -10.72 6.94
N GLU A 255 -24.48 -10.49 6.85
CA GLU A 255 -25.55 -11.21 7.57
C GLU A 255 -25.48 -12.74 7.44
N SER A 256 -24.59 -13.24 6.65
CA SER A 256 -24.38 -14.66 6.38
C SER A 256 -23.17 -15.25 7.05
N GLY A 257 -22.64 -14.85 8.15
CA GLY A 257 -21.63 -15.62 8.90
C GLY A 257 -20.57 -16.42 8.10
N LYS A 258 -20.62 -16.38 6.76
CA LYS A 258 -19.74 -17.08 5.84
C LYS A 258 -18.58 -16.17 5.47
N ASN A 259 -17.38 -16.67 5.64
CA ASN A 259 -16.14 -16.04 5.18
C ASN A 259 -16.35 -15.45 3.77
N VAL A 260 -16.28 -14.11 3.64
CA VAL A 260 -16.45 -13.43 2.36
C VAL A 260 -15.28 -13.84 1.48
N VAL A 261 -15.54 -14.74 0.54
CA VAL A 261 -14.56 -15.23 -0.41
C VAL A 261 -14.49 -14.21 -1.56
N PHE A 262 -13.31 -13.89 -2.05
CA PHE A 262 -13.11 -12.92 -3.16
C PHE A 262 -13.76 -13.33 -4.50
N LYS A 263 -14.41 -14.48 -4.57
CA LYS A 263 -15.12 -15.01 -5.75
C LYS A 263 -16.55 -15.45 -5.37
N ILE A 264 -17.49 -15.21 -6.27
CA ILE A 264 -18.85 -15.70 -6.14
C ILE A 264 -18.83 -17.22 -6.31
N VAL A 265 -19.34 -17.95 -5.33
CA VAL A 265 -19.48 -19.41 -5.38
C VAL A 265 -20.72 -19.76 -6.25
N ASP A 266 -20.60 -20.76 -7.13
CA ASP A 266 -21.66 -21.24 -8.02
C ASP A 266 -22.30 -20.15 -8.89
N ASP A 267 -21.46 -19.33 -9.54
CA ASP A 267 -21.88 -18.27 -10.45
C ASP A 267 -22.53 -18.88 -11.72
N PRO A 268 -23.85 -18.72 -11.94
CA PRO A 268 -24.56 -19.32 -13.07
C PRO A 268 -24.13 -18.79 -14.44
N ARG A 269 -23.36 -17.72 -14.48
CA ARG A 269 -22.81 -17.14 -15.70
C ARG A 269 -21.62 -17.92 -16.25
N VAL A 270 -21.04 -18.81 -15.44
CA VAL A 270 -19.85 -19.59 -15.79
C VAL A 270 -20.23 -20.81 -16.60
N THR A 271 -19.53 -21.01 -17.73
CA THR A 271 -19.73 -22.21 -18.54
C THR A 271 -19.18 -23.46 -17.86
N PRO A 272 -19.67 -24.68 -18.17
CA PRO A 272 -19.12 -25.93 -17.60
C PRO A 272 -17.60 -26.04 -17.79
N LEU A 273 -17.07 -25.73 -18.97
CA LEU A 273 -15.62 -25.64 -19.21
C LEU A 273 -14.99 -24.53 -18.37
N GLY A 274 -15.69 -23.42 -18.20
CA GLY A 274 -15.23 -22.28 -17.40
C GLY A 274 -15.00 -22.63 -15.94
N HIS A 275 -15.83 -23.48 -15.34
CA HIS A 275 -15.64 -23.99 -13.97
C HIS A 275 -14.31 -24.75 -13.86
N PHE A 276 -14.03 -25.64 -14.81
CA PHE A 276 -12.76 -26.36 -14.86
C PHE A 276 -11.56 -25.41 -15.01
N LEU A 277 -11.64 -24.45 -15.94
CA LEU A 277 -10.55 -23.48 -16.18
C LEU A 277 -10.28 -22.61 -14.95
N ARG A 278 -11.32 -22.15 -14.25
CA ARG A 278 -11.18 -21.36 -13.02
C ARG A 278 -10.61 -22.17 -11.86
N ARG A 279 -11.04 -23.42 -11.69
CA ARG A 279 -10.54 -24.30 -10.65
C ARG A 279 -9.07 -24.64 -10.84
N SER A 280 -8.64 -24.87 -12.09
CA SER A 280 -7.25 -25.14 -12.47
C SER A 280 -6.40 -23.89 -12.65
N SER A 281 -6.99 -22.69 -12.58
CA SER A 281 -6.35 -21.40 -12.89
C SER A 281 -5.78 -21.30 -14.33
N LEU A 282 -6.19 -22.18 -15.24
CA LEU A 282 -5.79 -22.14 -16.64
C LEU A 282 -6.33 -20.90 -17.35
N ASP A 283 -7.44 -20.33 -16.87
CA ASP A 283 -8.00 -19.08 -17.40
C ASP A 283 -7.03 -17.90 -17.31
N GLU A 284 -6.05 -17.95 -16.42
CA GLU A 284 -5.07 -16.88 -16.21
C GLU A 284 -3.80 -17.00 -17.08
N PHE A 285 -3.61 -18.11 -17.82
CA PHE A 285 -2.44 -18.32 -18.69
C PHE A 285 -2.16 -17.17 -19.69
N PRO A 286 -3.16 -16.51 -20.30
CA PRO A 286 -2.90 -15.38 -21.19
C PRO A 286 -2.20 -14.19 -20.50
N GLN A 287 -2.20 -14.12 -19.16
CA GLN A 287 -1.54 -13.03 -18.44
C GLN A 287 -0.01 -13.08 -18.55
N PHE A 288 0.60 -14.25 -18.83
CA PHE A 288 2.04 -14.34 -19.09
C PHE A 288 2.50 -13.49 -20.28
N TRP A 289 1.60 -13.26 -21.25
CA TRP A 289 1.83 -12.31 -22.33
C TRP A 289 1.99 -10.86 -21.83
N HIS A 290 1.20 -10.46 -20.82
CA HIS A 290 1.31 -9.14 -20.21
C HIS A 290 2.60 -8.98 -19.40
N VAL A 291 3.11 -10.08 -18.83
CA VAL A 291 4.43 -10.07 -18.20
C VAL A 291 5.54 -9.83 -19.22
N LEU A 292 5.49 -10.50 -20.38
CA LEU A 292 6.45 -10.26 -21.46
C LEU A 292 6.41 -8.81 -21.96
N LYS A 293 5.23 -8.22 -22.12
CA LYS A 293 5.08 -6.81 -22.47
C LYS A 293 5.58 -5.85 -21.39
N GLY A 294 5.70 -6.29 -20.14
CA GLY A 294 6.07 -5.45 -19.01
C GLY A 294 4.90 -4.71 -18.35
N GLU A 295 3.66 -4.98 -18.76
CA GLU A 295 2.44 -4.48 -18.13
C GLU A 295 2.21 -5.13 -16.76
N MET A 296 2.69 -6.37 -16.59
CA MET A 296 2.66 -7.17 -15.36
C MET A 296 4.04 -7.74 -15.03
N SER A 297 4.15 -8.35 -13.86
CA SER A 297 5.26 -9.17 -13.39
C SER A 297 4.75 -10.58 -13.06
N LEU A 298 5.63 -11.55 -12.93
CA LEU A 298 5.26 -12.87 -12.39
C LEU A 298 4.73 -12.73 -10.97
N VAL A 299 5.39 -11.90 -10.14
CA VAL A 299 5.03 -11.68 -8.73
C VAL A 299 4.75 -10.21 -8.48
N GLY A 300 3.60 -9.93 -7.88
CA GLY A 300 3.16 -8.58 -7.55
C GLY A 300 1.76 -8.54 -6.95
N PRO A 301 1.26 -7.36 -6.57
CA PRO A 301 -0.14 -7.17 -6.20
C PRO A 301 -1.07 -7.58 -7.35
N ARG A 302 -2.24 -8.14 -7.01
CA ARG A 302 -3.25 -8.42 -8.03
C ARG A 302 -3.71 -7.12 -8.70
N PRO A 303 -3.80 -7.03 -10.04
CA PRO A 303 -4.28 -5.84 -10.74
C PRO A 303 -5.76 -5.58 -10.40
N PRO A 304 -6.08 -4.44 -9.73
CA PRO A 304 -7.45 -4.12 -9.37
C PRO A 304 -8.25 -3.61 -10.57
N LEU A 305 -9.57 -3.65 -10.44
CA LEU A 305 -10.49 -3.01 -11.38
C LEU A 305 -10.57 -1.49 -11.13
N PRO A 306 -10.81 -0.67 -12.16
CA PRO A 306 -10.93 0.79 -11.99
C PRO A 306 -11.99 1.19 -10.95
N TYR A 307 -13.14 0.53 -10.91
CA TYR A 307 -14.20 0.80 -9.95
C TYR A 307 -13.83 0.36 -8.51
N GLU A 308 -12.95 -0.65 -8.34
CA GLU A 308 -12.39 -1.00 -7.02
C GLU A 308 -11.55 0.15 -6.50
N VAL A 309 -10.65 0.69 -7.34
CA VAL A 309 -9.74 1.78 -6.95
C VAL A 309 -10.51 3.07 -6.65
N ALA A 310 -11.63 3.32 -7.31
CA ALA A 310 -12.50 4.46 -6.99
C ALA A 310 -13.05 4.40 -5.55
N ARG A 311 -13.19 3.19 -4.98
CA ARG A 311 -13.65 2.95 -3.59
C ARG A 311 -12.51 2.83 -2.57
N TYR A 312 -11.26 2.87 -3.01
CA TYR A 312 -10.10 2.69 -2.13
C TYR A 312 -9.93 3.88 -1.18
N LYS A 313 -9.65 3.55 0.08
CA LYS A 313 -9.08 4.52 1.01
C LYS A 313 -7.71 4.96 0.50
N ARG A 314 -7.21 6.11 0.94
CA ARG A 314 -5.92 6.65 0.52
C ARG A 314 -4.78 5.66 0.63
N TRP A 315 -4.64 5.00 1.76
CA TRP A 315 -3.57 4.05 1.97
C TRP A 315 -3.71 2.78 1.13
N HIS A 316 -4.94 2.41 0.70
CA HIS A 316 -5.17 1.31 -0.25
C HIS A 316 -4.60 1.62 -1.63
N ARG A 317 -4.65 2.88 -2.07
CA ARG A 317 -4.18 3.30 -3.39
C ARG A 317 -2.68 3.05 -3.59
N ARG A 318 -1.90 3.01 -2.49
CA ARG A 318 -0.47 2.67 -2.56
C ARG A 318 -0.16 1.30 -3.16
N ARG A 319 -1.12 0.36 -3.15
CA ARG A 319 -0.89 -0.96 -3.78
C ARG A 319 -0.77 -0.89 -5.31
N VAL A 320 -1.38 0.12 -5.95
CA VAL A 320 -1.30 0.31 -7.42
C VAL A 320 -0.03 1.04 -7.86
N GLU A 321 0.82 1.46 -6.93
CA GLU A 321 2.15 2.00 -7.26
C GLU A 321 3.10 0.89 -7.72
N ALA A 322 2.92 -0.32 -7.21
CA ALA A 322 3.72 -1.48 -7.59
C ALA A 322 3.21 -2.12 -8.88
N LYS A 323 4.14 -2.71 -9.65
CA LYS A 323 3.79 -3.49 -10.84
C LYS A 323 2.93 -4.68 -10.43
N PRO A 324 1.74 -4.88 -11.04
CA PRO A 324 0.86 -5.98 -10.70
C PRO A 324 1.47 -7.32 -11.12
N GLY A 325 1.12 -8.39 -10.38
CA GLY A 325 1.60 -9.74 -10.61
C GLY A 325 0.51 -10.74 -11.00
N ILE A 326 0.93 -11.86 -11.59
CA ILE A 326 0.08 -13.04 -11.78
C ILE A 326 -0.17 -13.69 -10.42
N THR A 327 0.87 -13.82 -9.59
CA THR A 327 0.80 -14.27 -8.20
C THR A 327 1.35 -13.20 -7.27
N GLY A 328 1.08 -13.32 -5.97
CA GLY A 328 1.51 -12.34 -4.97
C GLY A 328 1.52 -12.88 -3.56
N LEU A 329 2.11 -12.12 -2.64
CA LEU A 329 2.28 -12.54 -1.25
C LEU A 329 0.94 -12.92 -0.60
N TRP A 330 -0.10 -12.08 -0.73
CA TRP A 330 -1.40 -12.37 -0.15
C TRP A 330 -2.06 -13.61 -0.77
N GLN A 331 -1.81 -13.88 -2.06
CA GLN A 331 -2.38 -15.02 -2.78
C GLN A 331 -1.82 -16.37 -2.27
N VAL A 332 -0.57 -16.39 -1.80
CA VAL A 332 0.05 -17.59 -1.26
C VAL A 332 -0.08 -17.73 0.26
N THR A 333 -0.25 -16.61 1.01
CA THR A 333 -0.29 -16.64 2.48
C THR A 333 -1.67 -16.49 3.10
N GLY A 334 -2.54 -15.64 2.54
CA GLY A 334 -3.78 -15.21 3.21
C GLY A 334 -5.07 -15.70 2.56
N ARG A 335 -5.11 -15.78 1.24
CA ARG A 335 -6.29 -16.15 0.40
C ARG A 335 -7.65 -15.72 1.01
N SER A 336 -8.61 -16.62 1.08
CA SER A 336 -10.00 -16.35 1.44
C SER A 336 -10.28 -15.98 2.91
N ARG A 337 -9.27 -16.03 3.79
CA ARG A 337 -9.44 -15.71 5.22
C ARG A 337 -9.00 -14.28 5.56
N THR A 338 -8.56 -13.51 4.59
CA THR A 338 -7.98 -12.19 4.81
C THR A 338 -9.00 -11.11 4.46
N THR A 339 -9.24 -10.17 5.36
CA THR A 339 -10.03 -8.97 5.06
C THR A 339 -9.39 -8.16 3.93
N PHE A 340 -10.16 -7.28 3.29
CA PHE A 340 -9.62 -6.40 2.25
C PHE A 340 -8.42 -5.59 2.75
N ASP A 341 -8.52 -5.00 3.94
CA ASP A 341 -7.43 -4.26 4.58
C ASP A 341 -6.19 -5.14 4.83
N GLY A 342 -6.41 -6.39 5.27
CA GLY A 342 -5.33 -7.38 5.44
C GLY A 342 -4.62 -7.73 4.13
N MET A 343 -5.39 -7.93 3.05
CA MET A 343 -4.86 -8.16 1.70
C MET A 343 -3.99 -6.99 1.24
N VAL A 344 -4.48 -5.76 1.38
CA VAL A 344 -3.73 -4.56 1.02
C VAL A 344 -2.44 -4.42 1.84
N ARG A 345 -2.48 -4.72 3.14
CA ARG A 345 -1.27 -4.70 3.99
C ARG A 345 -0.21 -5.70 3.51
N LEU A 346 -0.62 -6.90 3.08
CA LEU A 346 0.29 -7.90 2.52
C LEU A 346 0.89 -7.43 1.18
N ASP A 347 0.08 -6.80 0.31
CA ASP A 347 0.56 -6.22 -0.94
C ASP A 347 1.56 -5.08 -0.71
N LEU A 348 1.28 -4.20 0.25
CA LEU A 348 2.20 -3.13 0.62
C LEU A 348 3.49 -3.66 1.28
N ARG A 349 3.37 -4.72 2.09
CA ARG A 349 4.54 -5.40 2.66
C ARG A 349 5.41 -5.96 1.53
N TYR A 350 4.82 -6.67 0.57
CA TYR A 350 5.54 -7.17 -0.59
C TYR A 350 6.23 -6.04 -1.36
N ALA A 351 5.52 -4.96 -1.67
CA ALA A 351 6.08 -3.82 -2.41
C ALA A 351 7.32 -3.21 -1.73
N ARG A 352 7.36 -3.23 -0.39
CA ARG A 352 8.51 -2.74 0.40
C ARG A 352 9.67 -3.73 0.48
N THR A 353 9.36 -5.04 0.52
CA THR A 353 10.35 -6.12 0.73
C THR A 353 10.61 -6.96 -0.50
N SER A 354 10.15 -6.52 -1.68
CA SER A 354 10.33 -7.24 -2.94
C SER A 354 11.81 -7.48 -3.22
N SER A 355 12.16 -8.69 -3.58
CA SER A 355 13.49 -9.10 -4.00
C SER A 355 13.35 -10.35 -4.88
N VAL A 356 14.35 -10.63 -5.71
CA VAL A 356 14.37 -11.84 -6.53
C VAL A 356 14.17 -13.09 -5.67
N TRP A 357 14.75 -13.11 -4.47
CA TRP A 357 14.61 -14.25 -3.54
C TRP A 357 13.18 -14.36 -2.97
N THR A 358 12.57 -13.23 -2.64
CA THR A 358 11.16 -13.20 -2.20
C THR A 358 10.24 -13.67 -3.31
N ASP A 359 10.49 -13.22 -4.54
CA ASP A 359 9.72 -13.62 -5.72
C ASP A 359 9.84 -15.12 -5.98
N LEU A 360 11.05 -15.67 -5.91
CA LEU A 360 11.26 -17.11 -6.06
C LEU A 360 10.50 -17.93 -5.02
N LYS A 361 10.51 -17.51 -3.76
CA LYS A 361 9.73 -18.16 -2.69
C LYS A 361 8.23 -18.15 -2.99
N ILE A 362 7.70 -17.02 -3.46
CA ILE A 362 6.29 -16.89 -3.82
C ILE A 362 5.95 -17.76 -5.02
N LEU A 363 6.81 -17.77 -6.05
CA LEU A 363 6.62 -18.62 -7.23
C LEU A 363 6.61 -20.11 -6.87
N LEU A 364 7.51 -20.57 -6.01
CA LEU A 364 7.54 -21.96 -5.53
C LEU A 364 6.33 -22.32 -4.66
N ALA A 365 5.78 -21.37 -3.90
CA ALA A 365 4.59 -21.59 -3.09
C ALA A 365 3.28 -21.56 -3.93
N THR A 366 3.29 -20.96 -5.11
CA THR A 366 2.11 -20.75 -5.95
C THR A 366 1.44 -22.06 -6.40
N PRO A 367 2.16 -23.07 -6.92
CA PRO A 367 1.54 -24.35 -7.33
C PRO A 367 0.79 -25.01 -6.18
N TRP A 368 1.42 -25.07 -5.00
CA TRP A 368 0.78 -25.63 -3.80
C TRP A 368 -0.47 -24.84 -3.42
N ALA A 369 -0.39 -23.54 -3.50
CA ALA A 369 -1.51 -22.66 -3.23
C ALA A 369 -2.66 -22.86 -4.23
N VAL A 370 -2.40 -23.14 -5.50
CA VAL A 370 -3.41 -23.48 -6.52
C VAL A 370 -4.02 -24.85 -6.26
N ILE A 371 -3.19 -25.89 -6.05
CA ILE A 371 -3.63 -27.30 -5.88
C ILE A 371 -4.43 -27.48 -4.57
N SER A 372 -4.02 -26.80 -3.48
CA SER A 372 -4.71 -26.92 -2.19
C SER A 372 -6.16 -26.42 -2.24
N GLY A 373 -6.56 -25.71 -3.29
CA GLY A 373 -7.94 -25.25 -3.52
C GLY A 373 -8.51 -24.32 -2.44
N LYS A 374 -7.75 -24.05 -1.37
CA LYS A 374 -8.20 -23.20 -0.24
C LYS A 374 -8.39 -21.78 -0.72
N GLY A 375 -9.61 -21.46 -1.17
CA GLY A 375 -10.00 -20.14 -1.69
C GLY A 375 -10.11 -20.04 -3.22
N ALA A 376 -10.19 -21.15 -3.94
CA ALA A 376 -10.44 -21.20 -5.38
C ALA A 376 -11.93 -21.35 -5.75
N HIS A 377 -12.81 -21.41 -4.76
CA HIS A 377 -14.27 -21.49 -4.94
C HIS A 377 -14.89 -20.12 -5.01
#